data_956a4b2d808245d72c685a3d422e0daa
#
_entry.id   956a4b2d808245d72c685a3d422e0daa
#
_cell.length_a   1.000
_cell.length_b   1.000
_cell.length_c   1.000
_cell.angle_alpha   90.00
_cell.angle_beta   90.00
_cell.angle_gamma   90.00
#
_symmetry.space_group_name_H-M   'P 1'
#
loop_
_entity.id
_entity.type
_entity.pdbx_description
1 polymer ?
#
loop_
_entity_poly.entity_id
_entity_poly.type
_entity_poly.pdbx_seq_one_letter_code
_entity_poly.pdbx_strand_id
1 'polypeptide(L)'
;MGRMTSCVAPASSVLPASRALDVTRTALVALPFLCPLVAGPSVNVWQLLVSWVCLAALLLTGPVGSPALGVWGWLGLGGLLVALSAWGALSVWGPACLAIAGIAAATSLGSGLVRDGQAAASLLAKGVLVAGLVSAVLGLLQYYGLAEPLVPWTTSPALGQAYGNLRQRNQFATLISLAWCAVLWLYATSDAQRTRRGLAAAGVLLLIAAAASTSRTGLLQLLSITGVAAFIARCERQGSTALYRLPAPKWLLTTIPLYFAIAWVLPRLAGGGSGAVESMIERLKSGAPDDHSRLLLWRNVLALISEHPWTGWGWGELAFAHYSASYSGGRFVEILDNAHNLPMHLAVELGIPAAVLICGGFLWLVLSARPWRERDPVRLMGWGMLWAIVLHSLLEYPLWYGPFQLVFGLCIGLLWPGRSARPMAKAAPFAAVALLGIAGYAGWDYIRISQIYLPREERLAQYEDNTLAKIRYSRIFVNQVQYAELTLTMVTQANAGAVHELARRIMHFSPEPRVIVKLIESAELLGRKEEAREEAERFRNAFPSDFARWMREDAGEGIAP
;
A
#
# COMPACT_ATOMS: atom_id res chain seq x y z
N MET A 1 -12.79 73.91 11.78
CA MET A 1 -11.76 73.05 12.37
C MET A 1 -12.46 71.85 13.01
N GLY A 2 -12.68 70.80 12.27
CA GLY A 2 -13.26 69.56 12.73
C GLY A 2 -12.27 68.42 12.46
N ARG A 3 -11.72 67.82 13.50
CA ARG A 3 -10.84 66.64 13.40
C ARG A 3 -11.71 65.40 13.12
N MET A 4 -11.54 64.82 11.93
CA MET A 4 -12.01 63.47 11.66
C MET A 4 -11.09 62.47 12.38
N THR A 5 -11.57 61.82 13.39
CA THR A 5 -10.98 60.64 13.99
C THR A 5 -11.31 59.43 13.12
N SER A 6 -10.30 58.92 12.41
CA SER A 6 -10.40 57.63 11.71
C SER A 6 -10.47 56.49 12.71
N CYS A 7 -11.63 55.84 12.78
CA CYS A 7 -11.73 54.52 13.42
C CYS A 7 -10.97 53.50 12.61
N VAL A 8 -9.79 53.09 13.09
CA VAL A 8 -9.13 51.88 12.63
C VAL A 8 -9.88 50.71 13.20
N ALA A 9 -10.57 49.95 12.35
CA ALA A 9 -11.18 48.70 12.75
C ALA A 9 -10.09 47.72 13.26
N PRO A 10 -10.30 47.01 14.37
CA PRO A 10 -9.31 46.06 14.87
C PRO A 10 -9.14 44.94 13.85
N ALA A 11 -7.89 44.61 13.53
CA ALA A 11 -7.54 43.45 12.72
C ALA A 11 -8.22 42.21 13.31
N SER A 12 -9.10 41.58 12.53
CA SER A 12 -9.80 40.35 12.90
C SER A 12 -8.75 39.30 13.29
N SER A 13 -8.69 38.96 14.56
CA SER A 13 -7.95 37.80 15.06
C SER A 13 -8.48 36.56 14.35
N VAL A 14 -7.70 36.01 13.44
CA VAL A 14 -7.98 34.71 12.83
C VAL A 14 -8.20 33.73 13.96
N LEU A 15 -9.42 33.21 14.05
CA LEU A 15 -9.93 32.42 15.15
C LEU A 15 -8.97 31.27 15.49
N PRO A 16 -8.61 31.03 16.74
CA PRO A 16 -7.78 29.91 17.18
C PRO A 16 -8.35 28.56 16.72
N ALA A 17 -9.67 28.45 16.55
CA ALA A 17 -10.39 27.27 16.06
C ALA A 17 -9.99 26.86 14.62
N SER A 18 -9.70 27.79 13.71
CA SER A 18 -9.33 27.46 12.33
C SER A 18 -7.94 26.82 12.25
N ARG A 19 -6.98 27.31 13.04
CA ARG A 19 -5.63 26.73 13.12
C ARG A 19 -5.64 25.34 13.73
N ALA A 20 -6.41 25.11 14.79
CA ALA A 20 -6.57 23.80 15.41
C ALA A 20 -7.14 22.78 14.41
N LEU A 21 -8.15 23.18 13.63
CA LEU A 21 -8.76 22.32 12.60
C LEU A 21 -7.76 21.96 11.48
N ASP A 22 -6.92 22.89 11.03
CA ASP A 22 -5.90 22.63 10.01
C ASP A 22 -4.80 21.69 10.53
N VAL A 23 -4.38 21.84 11.80
CA VAL A 23 -3.45 20.91 12.44
C VAL A 23 -4.06 19.50 12.51
N THR A 24 -5.33 19.40 12.94
CA THR A 24 -6.04 18.12 13.02
C THR A 24 -6.12 17.45 11.65
N ARG A 25 -6.53 18.16 10.60
CA ARG A 25 -6.61 17.62 9.24
C ARG A 25 -5.22 17.19 8.73
N THR A 26 -4.18 17.96 9.03
CA THR A 26 -2.79 17.60 8.69
C THR A 26 -2.38 16.29 9.36
N ALA A 27 -2.69 16.13 10.63
CA ALA A 27 -2.46 14.90 11.38
C ALA A 27 -3.23 13.71 10.78
N LEU A 28 -4.51 13.91 10.40
CA LEU A 28 -5.33 12.86 9.79
C LEU A 28 -4.78 12.35 8.44
N VAL A 29 -4.05 13.16 7.69
CA VAL A 29 -3.33 12.72 6.49
C VAL A 29 -2.06 11.94 6.85
N ALA A 30 -1.37 12.31 7.95
CA ALA A 30 -0.12 11.69 8.36
C ALA A 30 -0.31 10.36 9.10
N LEU A 31 -1.30 10.27 9.98
CA LEU A 31 -1.52 9.13 10.89
C LEU A 31 -1.58 7.75 10.20
N PRO A 32 -2.22 7.57 9.04
CA PRO A 32 -2.22 6.28 8.35
C PRO A 32 -0.83 5.71 8.06
N PHE A 33 0.14 6.57 7.73
CA PHE A 33 1.52 6.17 7.49
C PHE A 33 2.31 5.88 8.77
N LEU A 34 1.86 6.43 9.90
CA LEU A 34 2.53 6.35 11.20
C LEU A 34 1.90 5.30 12.13
N CYS A 35 0.90 4.55 11.66
CA CYS A 35 0.20 3.55 12.45
C CYS A 35 1.18 2.52 13.05
N PRO A 36 1.32 2.44 14.39
CA PRO A 36 2.26 1.52 15.03
C PRO A 36 1.69 0.09 15.13
N LEU A 37 0.36 -0.06 14.98
CA LEU A 37 -0.30 -1.33 15.16
C LEU A 37 0.10 -2.32 14.05
N VAL A 38 0.38 -3.54 14.46
CA VAL A 38 0.85 -4.61 13.59
C VAL A 38 -0.26 -5.65 13.41
N ALA A 39 -0.49 -6.08 12.18
CA ALA A 39 -1.44 -7.13 11.87
C ALA A 39 -1.06 -7.85 10.57
N GLY A 40 -1.20 -9.15 10.58
CA GLY A 40 -1.01 -9.99 9.42
C GLY A 40 0.42 -10.04 8.86
N PRO A 41 0.69 -10.99 7.98
CA PRO A 41 2.01 -11.14 7.36
C PRO A 41 2.26 -10.14 6.23
N SER A 42 1.26 -9.78 5.42
CA SER A 42 1.41 -8.92 4.23
C SER A 42 0.69 -7.58 4.40
N VAL A 43 -0.61 -7.52 4.22
CA VAL A 43 -1.39 -6.28 4.33
C VAL A 43 -1.81 -6.04 5.77
N ASN A 44 -1.42 -4.89 6.32
CA ASN A 44 -1.75 -4.52 7.69
C ASN A 44 -3.20 -4.03 7.80
N VAL A 45 -4.08 -4.85 8.37
CA VAL A 45 -5.51 -4.52 8.58
C VAL A 45 -5.68 -3.25 9.41
N TRP A 46 -4.90 -3.07 10.49
CA TRP A 46 -4.99 -1.87 11.33
C TRP A 46 -4.66 -0.60 10.56
N GLN A 47 -3.64 -0.65 9.71
CA GLN A 47 -3.27 0.50 8.89
C GLN A 47 -4.37 0.87 7.90
N LEU A 48 -5.07 -0.12 7.34
CA LEU A 48 -6.24 0.11 6.47
C LEU A 48 -7.39 0.75 7.24
N LEU A 49 -7.74 0.20 8.42
CA LEU A 49 -8.82 0.71 9.27
C LEU A 49 -8.53 2.13 9.77
N VAL A 50 -7.32 2.41 10.22
CA VAL A 50 -6.88 3.77 10.59
C VAL A 50 -7.02 4.72 9.41
N SER A 51 -6.67 4.29 8.19
CA SER A 51 -6.84 5.11 6.99
C SER A 51 -8.30 5.45 6.73
N TRP A 52 -9.22 4.51 6.92
CA TRP A 52 -10.66 4.76 6.75
C TRP A 52 -11.24 5.65 7.85
N VAL A 53 -10.80 5.50 9.10
CA VAL A 53 -11.20 6.40 10.21
C VAL A 53 -10.70 7.82 9.93
N CYS A 54 -9.45 7.98 9.51
CA CYS A 54 -8.90 9.28 9.14
C CYS A 54 -9.63 9.89 7.94
N LEU A 55 -9.93 9.09 6.91
CA LEU A 55 -10.71 9.54 5.75
C LEU A 55 -12.13 9.98 6.17
N ALA A 56 -12.81 9.23 7.02
CA ALA A 56 -14.13 9.60 7.54
C ALA A 56 -14.08 10.94 8.30
N ALA A 57 -13.09 11.12 9.17
CA ALA A 57 -12.88 12.38 9.89
C ALA A 57 -12.58 13.55 8.94
N LEU A 58 -11.81 13.31 7.88
CA LEU A 58 -11.55 14.31 6.83
C LEU A 58 -12.81 14.65 6.02
N LEU A 59 -13.68 13.67 5.71
CA LEU A 59 -14.96 13.91 5.04
C LEU A 59 -15.92 14.75 5.88
N LEU A 60 -15.89 14.60 7.22
CA LEU A 60 -16.71 15.38 8.15
C LEU A 60 -16.20 16.81 8.35
N THR A 61 -14.91 17.02 8.22
CA THR A 61 -14.26 18.28 8.58
C THR A 61 -13.72 19.07 7.39
N GLY A 62 -13.44 18.38 6.27
CA GLY A 62 -12.79 18.94 5.09
C GLY A 62 -13.77 19.41 4.01
N PRO A 63 -13.26 20.15 3.02
CA PRO A 63 -14.04 20.51 1.85
C PRO A 63 -14.26 19.27 0.98
N VAL A 64 -15.51 19.03 0.58
CA VAL A 64 -15.87 17.91 -0.29
C VAL A 64 -16.37 18.45 -1.62
N GLY A 65 -15.83 17.92 -2.71
CA GLY A 65 -16.21 18.24 -4.08
C GLY A 65 -16.71 17.00 -4.84
N SER A 66 -17.17 17.21 -6.06
CA SER A 66 -17.44 16.12 -6.99
C SER A 66 -16.30 16.03 -7.99
N PRO A 67 -15.68 14.86 -8.20
CA PRO A 67 -14.75 14.65 -9.31
C PRO A 67 -15.49 14.67 -10.65
N ALA A 68 -14.73 14.73 -11.74
CA ALA A 68 -15.26 14.65 -13.09
C ALA A 68 -16.01 13.32 -13.33
N LEU A 69 -17.07 13.34 -14.14
CA LEU A 69 -17.89 12.15 -14.43
C LEU A 69 -17.06 10.99 -14.98
N GLY A 70 -16.05 11.26 -15.81
CA GLY A 70 -15.17 10.22 -16.32
C GLY A 70 -14.41 9.46 -15.22
N VAL A 71 -14.03 10.13 -14.12
CA VAL A 71 -13.40 9.49 -12.95
C VAL A 71 -14.41 8.58 -12.23
N TRP A 72 -15.65 9.05 -12.03
CA TRP A 72 -16.71 8.23 -11.45
C TRP A 72 -16.98 6.98 -12.29
N GLY A 73 -17.08 7.15 -13.61
CA GLY A 73 -17.29 6.05 -14.55
C GLY A 73 -16.15 5.04 -14.50
N TRP A 74 -14.90 5.51 -14.44
CA TRP A 74 -13.72 4.66 -14.35
C TRP A 74 -13.65 3.87 -13.02
N LEU A 75 -13.87 4.52 -11.88
CA LEU A 75 -13.90 3.86 -10.56
C LEU A 75 -15.06 2.86 -10.46
N GLY A 76 -16.24 3.25 -10.93
CA GLY A 76 -17.43 2.39 -10.96
C GLY A 76 -17.24 1.16 -11.85
N LEU A 77 -16.63 1.33 -13.02
CA LEU A 77 -16.29 0.23 -13.92
C LEU A 77 -15.31 -0.73 -13.26
N GLY A 78 -14.26 -0.23 -12.61
CA GLY A 78 -13.29 -1.06 -11.88
C GLY A 78 -13.97 -1.90 -10.80
N GLY A 79 -14.81 -1.29 -9.96
CA GLY A 79 -15.57 -2.01 -8.94
C GLY A 79 -16.53 -3.05 -9.51
N LEU A 80 -17.23 -2.72 -10.60
CA LEU A 80 -18.13 -3.65 -11.27
C LEU A 80 -17.37 -4.87 -11.85
N LEU A 81 -16.25 -4.65 -12.52
CA LEU A 81 -15.44 -5.73 -13.11
C LEU A 81 -14.90 -6.67 -12.02
N VAL A 82 -14.41 -6.12 -10.90
CA VAL A 82 -13.99 -6.93 -9.74
C VAL A 82 -15.16 -7.74 -9.19
N ALA A 83 -16.31 -7.13 -8.99
CA ALA A 83 -17.50 -7.82 -8.46
C ALA A 83 -18.02 -8.93 -9.38
N LEU A 84 -17.97 -8.72 -10.71
CA LEU A 84 -18.41 -9.70 -11.70
C LEU A 84 -17.43 -10.87 -11.89
N SER A 85 -16.13 -10.66 -11.67
CA SER A 85 -15.11 -11.69 -11.83
C SER A 85 -15.00 -12.63 -10.62
N ALA A 86 -15.54 -12.25 -9.49
CA ALA A 86 -15.48 -13.05 -8.28
C ALA A 86 -16.55 -14.14 -8.28
N TRP A 87 -16.15 -15.36 -8.54
CA TRP A 87 -17.00 -16.56 -8.45
C TRP A 87 -17.31 -16.96 -7.00
N GLY A 88 -16.83 -16.18 -6.02
CA GLY A 88 -16.83 -16.51 -4.62
C GLY A 88 -17.70 -15.62 -3.74
N ALA A 89 -17.59 -15.88 -2.45
CA ALA A 89 -18.30 -15.16 -1.41
C ALA A 89 -17.89 -13.68 -1.33
N LEU A 90 -18.74 -12.85 -0.71
CA LEU A 90 -18.49 -11.43 -0.41
C LEU A 90 -17.12 -11.17 0.27
N SER A 91 -16.62 -12.14 1.04
CA SER A 91 -15.30 -12.08 1.69
C SER A 91 -14.12 -11.96 0.72
N VAL A 92 -14.28 -12.33 -0.55
CA VAL A 92 -13.22 -12.27 -1.57
C VAL A 92 -13.22 -10.91 -2.28
N TRP A 93 -14.34 -10.49 -2.87
CA TRP A 93 -14.40 -9.25 -3.65
C TRP A 93 -14.77 -8.00 -2.83
N GLY A 94 -15.43 -8.20 -1.68
CA GLY A 94 -15.87 -7.12 -0.81
C GLY A 94 -14.76 -6.16 -0.37
N PRO A 95 -13.61 -6.65 0.12
CA PRO A 95 -12.48 -5.80 0.48
C PRO A 95 -11.96 -4.92 -0.66
N ALA A 96 -11.89 -5.45 -1.90
CA ALA A 96 -11.46 -4.67 -3.07
C ALA A 96 -12.47 -3.58 -3.43
N CYS A 97 -13.77 -3.90 -3.44
CA CYS A 97 -14.82 -2.91 -3.66
C CYS A 97 -14.84 -1.82 -2.58
N LEU A 98 -14.60 -2.18 -1.31
CA LEU A 98 -14.47 -1.21 -0.22
C LEU A 98 -13.22 -0.32 -0.39
N ALA A 99 -12.11 -0.88 -0.85
CA ALA A 99 -10.91 -0.10 -1.19
C ALA A 99 -11.19 0.92 -2.31
N ILE A 100 -11.87 0.50 -3.37
CA ILE A 100 -12.30 1.39 -4.47
C ILE A 100 -13.26 2.46 -3.96
N ALA A 101 -14.21 2.11 -3.09
CA ALA A 101 -15.12 3.08 -2.46
C ALA A 101 -14.37 4.08 -1.56
N GLY A 102 -13.36 3.62 -0.82
CA GLY A 102 -12.45 4.48 -0.04
C GLY A 102 -11.66 5.45 -0.94
N ILE A 103 -11.12 4.96 -2.05
CA ILE A 103 -10.46 5.80 -3.07
C ILE A 103 -11.44 6.82 -3.64
N ALA A 104 -12.68 6.43 -3.94
CA ALA A 104 -13.72 7.31 -4.46
C ALA A 104 -14.10 8.42 -3.45
N ALA A 105 -14.19 8.08 -2.16
CA ALA A 105 -14.42 9.04 -1.08
C ALA A 105 -13.24 10.01 -0.93
N ALA A 106 -12.00 9.52 -0.95
CA ALA A 106 -10.79 10.36 -0.95
C ALA A 106 -10.71 11.25 -2.19
N THR A 107 -11.14 10.76 -3.35
CA THR A 107 -11.24 11.53 -4.59
C THR A 107 -12.23 12.69 -4.47
N SER A 108 -13.35 12.48 -3.78
CA SER A 108 -14.32 13.56 -3.51
C SER A 108 -13.72 14.63 -2.61
N LEU A 109 -12.97 14.23 -1.59
CA LEU A 109 -12.24 15.17 -0.74
C LEU A 109 -11.19 15.95 -1.52
N GLY A 110 -10.36 15.26 -2.34
CA GLY A 110 -9.36 15.90 -3.21
C GLY A 110 -9.96 16.93 -4.17
N SER A 111 -11.16 16.65 -4.72
CA SER A 111 -11.88 17.59 -5.58
C SER A 111 -12.36 18.85 -4.82
N GLY A 112 -12.63 18.72 -3.52
CA GLY A 112 -12.92 19.84 -2.64
C GLY A 112 -11.71 20.74 -2.39
N LEU A 113 -10.53 20.15 -2.21
CA LEU A 113 -9.28 20.88 -1.94
C LEU A 113 -8.93 21.88 -3.04
N VAL A 114 -9.26 21.60 -4.30
CA VAL A 114 -8.99 22.53 -5.43
C VAL A 114 -9.75 23.84 -5.28
N ARG A 115 -10.95 23.82 -4.70
CA ARG A 115 -11.82 25.01 -4.57
C ARG A 115 -11.37 25.96 -3.48
N ASP A 116 -10.78 25.42 -2.43
CA ASP A 116 -10.24 26.18 -1.30
C ASP A 116 -8.81 26.69 -1.58
N GLY A 117 -8.28 26.41 -2.77
CA GLY A 117 -7.03 26.96 -3.28
C GLY A 117 -5.76 26.42 -2.61
N GLN A 118 -4.72 27.24 -2.57
CA GLN A 118 -3.40 26.85 -2.04
C GLN A 118 -3.42 26.43 -0.57
N ALA A 119 -4.30 27.03 0.24
CA ALA A 119 -4.40 26.71 1.67
C ALA A 119 -4.77 25.23 1.90
N ALA A 120 -5.75 24.74 1.15
CA ALA A 120 -6.20 23.36 1.25
C ALA A 120 -5.18 22.35 0.68
N ALA A 121 -4.51 22.70 -0.44
CA ALA A 121 -3.43 21.87 -0.99
C ALA A 121 -2.23 21.79 -0.02
N SER A 122 -1.98 22.86 0.76
CA SER A 122 -0.93 22.86 1.77
C SER A 122 -1.16 21.82 2.88
N LEU A 123 -2.41 21.46 3.12
CA LEU A 123 -2.79 20.44 4.09
C LEU A 123 -2.30 19.04 3.68
N LEU A 124 -2.54 18.64 2.42
CA LEU A 124 -2.00 17.40 1.87
C LEU A 124 -0.46 17.40 1.93
N ALA A 125 0.17 18.47 1.45
CA ALA A 125 1.63 18.59 1.43
C ALA A 125 2.24 18.49 2.84
N LYS A 126 1.67 19.22 3.82
CA LYS A 126 2.15 19.18 5.21
C LYS A 126 1.92 17.82 5.86
N GLY A 127 0.76 17.19 5.64
CA GLY A 127 0.45 15.88 6.19
C GLY A 127 1.42 14.81 5.70
N VAL A 128 1.64 14.75 4.39
CA VAL A 128 2.60 13.82 3.79
C VAL A 128 4.04 14.14 4.21
N LEU A 129 4.41 15.42 4.32
CA LEU A 129 5.74 15.82 4.79
C LEU A 129 5.98 15.41 6.25
N VAL A 130 5.01 15.64 7.14
CA VAL A 130 5.10 15.21 8.55
C VAL A 130 5.25 13.70 8.62
N ALA A 131 4.42 12.94 7.89
CA ALA A 131 4.53 11.49 7.82
C ALA A 131 5.92 11.05 7.33
N GLY A 132 6.43 11.67 6.27
CA GLY A 132 7.74 11.37 5.70
C GLY A 132 8.89 11.68 6.66
N LEU A 133 8.86 12.82 7.35
CA LEU A 133 9.92 13.21 8.29
C LEU A 133 9.94 12.32 9.54
N VAL A 134 8.77 12.04 10.13
CA VAL A 134 8.67 11.11 11.27
C VAL A 134 9.13 9.71 10.85
N SER A 135 8.65 9.22 9.72
CA SER A 135 9.09 7.91 9.20
C SER A 135 10.58 7.90 8.85
N ALA A 136 11.15 9.01 8.36
CA ALA A 136 12.58 9.11 8.09
C ALA A 136 13.41 8.96 9.38
N VAL A 137 13.00 9.61 10.46
CA VAL A 137 13.66 9.46 11.77
C VAL A 137 13.51 8.04 12.28
N LEU A 138 12.30 7.47 12.29
CA LEU A 138 12.08 6.08 12.70
C LEU A 138 12.89 5.10 11.86
N GLY A 139 12.90 5.27 10.53
CA GLY A 139 13.68 4.42 9.63
C GLY A 139 15.19 4.49 9.87
N LEU A 140 15.73 5.66 10.20
CA LEU A 140 17.15 5.80 10.56
C LEU A 140 17.46 5.15 11.91
N LEU A 141 16.58 5.29 12.91
CA LEU A 141 16.73 4.58 14.18
C LEU A 141 16.69 3.05 13.97
N GLN A 142 15.81 2.56 13.11
CA GLN A 142 15.76 1.15 12.72
C GLN A 142 17.06 0.72 12.01
N TYR A 143 17.53 1.52 11.05
CA TYR A 143 18.74 1.22 10.28
C TYR A 143 19.98 1.02 11.16
N TYR A 144 20.10 1.78 12.24
CA TYR A 144 21.20 1.70 13.20
C TYR A 144 20.91 0.82 14.43
N GLY A 145 19.82 0.08 14.48
CA GLY A 145 19.45 -0.78 15.62
C GLY A 145 19.07 -0.02 16.88
N LEU A 146 18.71 1.25 16.76
CA LEU A 146 18.35 2.14 17.89
C LEU A 146 16.84 2.21 18.14
N ALA A 147 16.03 1.41 17.45
CA ALA A 147 14.56 1.44 17.51
C ALA A 147 13.98 0.60 18.67
N GLU A 148 14.75 -0.29 19.28
CA GLU A 148 14.27 -1.20 20.34
C GLU A 148 13.57 -0.49 21.52
N PRO A 149 14.09 0.62 22.08
CA PRO A 149 13.42 1.34 23.17
C PRO A 149 12.07 1.97 22.77
N LEU A 150 11.77 2.03 21.48
CA LEU A 150 10.53 2.61 20.95
C LEU A 150 9.44 1.56 20.68
N VAL A 151 9.70 0.27 20.91
CA VAL A 151 8.67 -0.77 20.82
C VAL A 151 7.64 -0.56 21.95
N PRO A 152 6.32 -0.61 21.71
CA PRO A 152 5.63 -1.06 20.48
C PRO A 152 5.29 0.05 19.47
N TRP A 153 5.75 1.29 19.63
CA TRP A 153 5.42 2.42 18.75
C TRP A 153 6.06 2.30 17.35
N THR A 154 7.11 1.50 17.24
CA THR A 154 7.71 1.06 15.97
C THR A 154 8.29 -0.35 16.15
N THR A 155 8.66 -0.99 15.05
CA THR A 155 9.32 -2.29 15.08
C THR A 155 10.84 -2.13 15.12
N SER A 156 11.54 -3.15 15.65
CA SER A 156 13.01 -3.22 15.64
C SER A 156 13.48 -4.30 14.66
N PRO A 157 13.71 -3.96 13.37
CA PRO A 157 14.20 -4.92 12.38
C PRO A 157 15.69 -5.21 12.54
N ALA A 158 16.20 -6.14 11.73
CA ALA A 158 17.63 -6.38 11.61
C ALA A 158 18.40 -5.12 11.19
N LEU A 159 19.64 -5.01 11.63
CA LEU A 159 20.55 -3.90 11.31
C LEU A 159 20.59 -3.64 9.80
N GLY A 160 20.61 -2.37 9.40
CA GLY A 160 20.62 -1.98 7.99
C GLY A 160 19.26 -2.00 7.29
N GLN A 161 18.16 -2.25 8.01
CA GLN A 161 16.82 -2.19 7.47
C GLN A 161 16.09 -0.92 7.93
N ALA A 162 15.54 -0.14 6.99
CA ALA A 162 14.77 1.07 7.24
C ALA A 162 13.43 0.99 6.50
N TYR A 163 12.32 0.97 7.24
CA TYR A 163 10.97 0.95 6.68
C TYR A 163 9.91 1.71 7.51
N GLY A 164 10.30 2.34 8.62
CA GLY A 164 9.36 3.05 9.50
C GLY A 164 8.23 2.13 9.99
N ASN A 165 7.02 2.65 10.07
CA ASN A 165 5.84 1.86 10.45
C ASN A 165 5.12 1.23 9.24
N LEU A 166 5.64 1.40 8.02
CA LEU A 166 5.12 0.77 6.80
C LEU A 166 5.57 -0.69 6.64
N ARG A 167 6.63 -1.10 7.37
CA ARG A 167 7.15 -2.47 7.45
C ARG A 167 7.60 -3.07 6.11
N GLN A 168 7.73 -2.23 5.09
CA GLN A 168 8.17 -2.65 3.76
C GLN A 168 8.97 -1.50 3.12
N ARG A 169 10.20 -1.81 2.70
CA ARG A 169 11.18 -0.81 2.21
C ARG A 169 10.72 -0.01 1.00
N ASN A 170 9.98 -0.62 0.06
CA ASN A 170 9.50 0.08 -1.13
C ASN A 170 8.35 1.04 -0.80
N GLN A 171 7.49 0.69 0.14
CA GLN A 171 6.43 1.58 0.65
C GLN A 171 7.03 2.77 1.39
N PHE A 172 8.01 2.52 2.27
CA PHE A 172 8.74 3.57 2.96
C PHE A 172 9.39 4.53 1.96
N ALA A 173 10.12 4.02 0.96
CA ALA A 173 10.73 4.83 -0.08
C ALA A 173 9.71 5.64 -0.88
N THR A 174 8.52 5.08 -1.14
CA THR A 174 7.43 5.79 -1.80
C THR A 174 6.88 6.92 -0.93
N LEU A 175 6.68 6.71 0.38
CA LEU A 175 6.33 7.80 1.30
C LEU A 175 7.39 8.91 1.29
N ILE A 176 8.68 8.56 1.30
CA ILE A 176 9.76 9.54 1.19
C ILE A 176 9.68 10.31 -0.14
N SER A 177 9.34 9.65 -1.25
CA SER A 177 9.14 10.28 -2.56
C SER A 177 7.92 11.20 -2.60
N LEU A 178 6.81 10.82 -1.94
CA LEU A 178 5.64 11.70 -1.75
C LEU A 178 6.01 12.94 -0.93
N ALA A 179 6.75 12.76 0.17
CA ALA A 179 7.24 13.87 1.00
C ALA A 179 8.24 14.76 0.23
N TRP A 180 9.03 14.19 -0.67
CA TRP A 180 9.90 14.95 -1.57
C TRP A 180 9.10 15.86 -2.49
N CYS A 181 8.01 15.39 -3.11
CA CYS A 181 7.09 16.23 -3.88
C CYS A 181 6.51 17.37 -3.02
N ALA A 182 6.13 17.07 -1.77
CA ALA A 182 5.62 18.07 -0.85
C ALA A 182 6.67 19.14 -0.49
N VAL A 183 7.93 18.75 -0.25
CA VAL A 183 9.05 19.69 -0.02
C VAL A 183 9.25 20.60 -1.21
N LEU A 184 9.28 20.06 -2.42
CA LEU A 184 9.46 20.85 -3.65
C LEU A 184 8.35 21.88 -3.83
N TRP A 185 7.10 21.49 -3.60
CA TRP A 185 5.96 22.39 -3.70
C TRP A 185 5.97 23.47 -2.61
N LEU A 186 6.17 23.09 -1.34
CA LEU A 186 6.24 24.02 -0.21
C LEU A 186 7.40 25.02 -0.37
N TYR A 187 8.55 24.55 -0.90
CA TYR A 187 9.68 25.41 -1.20
C TYR A 187 9.36 26.44 -2.29
N ALA A 188 8.72 25.99 -3.37
CA ALA A 188 8.36 26.83 -4.51
C ALA A 188 7.35 27.92 -4.13
N THR A 189 6.40 27.60 -3.23
CA THR A 189 5.31 28.49 -2.81
C THR A 189 5.63 29.34 -1.57
N SER A 190 6.77 29.14 -0.91
CA SER A 190 7.16 29.91 0.27
C SER A 190 8.00 31.13 -0.12
N ASP A 191 7.68 32.30 0.42
CA ASP A 191 8.47 33.53 0.25
C ASP A 191 9.54 33.70 1.35
N ALA A 192 9.31 33.09 2.54
CA ALA A 192 10.18 33.23 3.69
C ALA A 192 11.47 32.41 3.54
N GLN A 193 12.61 33.06 3.51
CA GLN A 193 13.93 32.41 3.41
C GLN A 193 14.20 31.42 4.54
N ARG A 194 13.70 31.69 5.76
CA ARG A 194 13.81 30.77 6.90
C ARG A 194 13.06 29.45 6.63
N THR A 195 11.84 29.54 6.09
CA THR A 195 11.05 28.35 5.70
C THR A 195 11.76 27.57 4.61
N ARG A 196 12.28 28.23 3.57
CA ARG A 196 13.04 27.55 2.50
C ARG A 196 14.27 26.82 3.02
N ARG A 197 15.01 27.39 3.98
CA ARG A 197 16.15 26.71 4.63
C ARG A 197 15.71 25.49 5.42
N GLY A 198 14.61 25.59 6.18
CA GLY A 198 14.03 24.46 6.90
C GLY A 198 13.59 23.34 5.96
N LEU A 199 12.94 23.67 4.83
CA LEU A 199 12.53 22.70 3.82
C LEU A 199 13.74 22.06 3.10
N ALA A 200 14.83 22.82 2.89
CA ALA A 200 16.05 22.24 2.35
C ALA A 200 16.68 21.22 3.33
N ALA A 201 16.71 21.53 4.62
CA ALA A 201 17.16 20.59 5.66
C ALA A 201 16.26 19.36 5.73
N ALA A 202 14.93 19.54 5.67
CA ALA A 202 13.98 18.43 5.55
C ALA A 202 14.25 17.56 4.32
N GLY A 203 14.56 18.19 3.18
CA GLY A 203 14.94 17.48 1.95
C GLY A 203 16.20 16.63 2.12
N VAL A 204 17.22 17.13 2.84
CA VAL A 204 18.44 16.36 3.15
C VAL A 204 18.10 15.15 4.02
N LEU A 205 17.27 15.30 5.05
CA LEU A 205 16.83 14.18 5.89
C LEU A 205 16.07 13.11 5.08
N LEU A 206 15.16 13.55 4.20
CA LEU A 206 14.42 12.63 3.31
C LEU A 206 15.38 11.90 2.35
N LEU A 207 16.42 12.57 1.85
CA LEU A 207 17.42 11.96 0.99
C LEU A 207 18.24 10.88 1.72
N ILE A 208 18.61 11.14 2.98
CA ILE A 208 19.28 10.17 3.84
C ILE A 208 18.37 8.94 4.06
N ALA A 209 17.10 9.17 4.39
CA ALA A 209 16.12 8.11 4.59
C ALA A 209 15.85 7.30 3.30
N ALA A 210 15.80 7.98 2.13
CA ALA A 210 15.69 7.31 0.83
C ALA A 210 16.88 6.37 0.59
N ALA A 211 18.10 6.80 0.90
CA ALA A 211 19.30 5.97 0.77
C ALA A 211 19.29 4.79 1.77
N ALA A 212 18.86 5.02 3.03
CA ALA A 212 18.73 3.99 4.05
C ALA A 212 17.69 2.91 3.69
N SER A 213 16.67 3.25 2.90
CA SER A 213 15.65 2.29 2.43
C SER A 213 16.21 1.18 1.54
N THR A 214 17.34 1.42 0.88
CA THR A 214 17.95 0.54 -0.15
C THR A 214 16.95 0.08 -1.23
N SER A 215 15.90 0.88 -1.51
CA SER A 215 14.83 0.57 -2.45
C SER A 215 15.18 0.99 -3.87
N ARG A 216 15.21 0.03 -4.82
CA ARG A 216 15.38 0.31 -6.26
C ARG A 216 14.21 1.13 -6.81
N THR A 217 12.99 0.82 -6.37
CA THR A 217 11.77 1.57 -6.72
C THR A 217 11.88 3.02 -6.24
N GLY A 218 12.31 3.23 -4.98
CA GLY A 218 12.51 4.56 -4.42
C GLY A 218 13.59 5.37 -5.16
N LEU A 219 14.68 4.74 -5.56
CA LEU A 219 15.70 5.40 -6.38
C LEU A 219 15.12 5.86 -7.72
N LEU A 220 14.38 5.01 -8.42
CA LEU A 220 13.76 5.36 -9.71
C LEU A 220 12.74 6.51 -9.56
N GLN A 221 11.95 6.52 -8.47
CA GLN A 221 11.05 7.62 -8.13
C GLN A 221 11.83 8.92 -7.88
N LEU A 222 12.87 8.88 -7.06
CA LEU A 222 13.70 10.04 -6.75
C LEU A 222 14.33 10.62 -8.02
N LEU A 223 14.91 9.79 -8.88
CA LEU A 223 15.53 10.21 -10.14
C LEU A 223 14.51 10.86 -11.08
N SER A 224 13.35 10.23 -11.29
CA SER A 224 12.32 10.74 -12.20
C SER A 224 11.71 12.04 -11.70
N ILE A 225 11.33 12.12 -10.42
CA ILE A 225 10.73 13.34 -9.82
C ILE A 225 11.74 14.48 -9.84
N THR A 226 12.99 14.22 -9.43
CA THR A 226 14.05 15.25 -9.41
C THR A 226 14.41 15.72 -10.81
N GLY A 227 14.49 14.80 -11.78
CA GLY A 227 14.75 15.14 -13.18
C GLY A 227 13.67 16.05 -13.78
N VAL A 228 12.39 15.69 -13.56
CA VAL A 228 11.25 16.52 -14.00
C VAL A 228 11.25 17.87 -13.28
N ALA A 229 11.49 17.92 -11.98
CA ALA A 229 11.57 19.16 -11.22
C ALA A 229 12.72 20.07 -11.73
N ALA A 230 13.88 19.48 -12.03
CA ALA A 230 15.02 20.22 -12.60
C ALA A 230 14.71 20.77 -14.01
N PHE A 231 14.01 19.99 -14.83
CA PHE A 231 13.54 20.45 -16.15
C PHE A 231 12.56 21.61 -16.01
N ILE A 232 11.54 21.51 -15.15
CA ILE A 232 10.59 22.60 -14.88
C ILE A 232 11.34 23.83 -14.37
N ALA A 233 12.24 23.68 -13.39
CA ALA A 233 13.04 24.76 -12.84
C ALA A 233 13.93 25.46 -13.89
N ARG A 234 14.38 24.73 -14.91
CA ARG A 234 15.11 25.31 -16.05
C ARG A 234 14.19 26.13 -16.96
N CYS A 235 13.01 25.58 -17.28
CA CYS A 235 12.03 26.28 -18.12
C CYS A 235 11.53 27.58 -17.46
N GLU A 236 11.23 27.54 -16.14
CA GLU A 236 10.82 28.73 -15.38
C GLU A 236 11.86 29.87 -15.44
N ARG A 237 13.17 29.53 -15.43
CA ARG A 237 14.26 30.52 -15.49
C ARG A 237 14.53 31.07 -16.86
N GLN A 238 14.02 30.43 -17.90
CA GLN A 238 14.10 30.91 -19.29
C GLN A 238 12.90 31.79 -19.65
N GLY A 239 11.79 31.71 -18.90
CA GLY A 239 10.61 32.56 -19.09
C GLY A 239 10.70 33.88 -18.32
N SER A 240 10.06 34.93 -18.83
CA SER A 240 10.07 36.28 -18.23
C SER A 240 9.14 36.44 -17.01
N THR A 241 8.26 35.46 -16.72
CA THR A 241 7.21 35.54 -15.70
C THR A 241 7.18 34.30 -14.81
N ALA A 242 8.22 34.08 -14.01
CA ALA A 242 8.22 32.99 -13.06
C ALA A 242 7.47 33.39 -11.77
N LEU A 243 6.24 32.91 -11.63
CA LEU A 243 5.40 33.01 -10.42
C LEU A 243 5.88 32.11 -9.27
N TYR A 244 6.61 31.05 -9.59
CA TYR A 244 7.08 30.03 -8.64
C TYR A 244 8.57 29.79 -8.83
N ARG A 245 9.29 29.50 -7.75
CA ARG A 245 10.73 29.30 -7.78
C ARG A 245 11.15 28.01 -7.12
N LEU A 246 11.14 26.95 -7.90
CA LEU A 246 11.84 25.73 -7.53
C LEU A 246 13.33 26.01 -7.27
N PRO A 247 14.04 25.17 -6.47
CA PRO A 247 15.49 25.24 -6.36
C PRO A 247 16.15 25.27 -7.76
N ALA A 248 17.33 25.90 -7.87
CA ALA A 248 18.01 25.95 -9.17
C ALA A 248 18.28 24.50 -9.66
N PRO A 249 18.21 24.23 -10.99
CA PRO A 249 18.41 22.90 -11.56
C PRO A 249 19.69 22.21 -11.07
N LYS A 250 20.77 22.97 -10.90
CA LYS A 250 22.04 22.47 -10.37
C LYS A 250 21.89 21.87 -8.96
N TRP A 251 21.11 22.53 -8.08
CA TRP A 251 20.88 22.04 -6.72
C TRP A 251 19.95 20.82 -6.68
N LEU A 252 19.00 20.73 -7.57
CA LEU A 252 18.16 19.55 -7.73
C LEU A 252 19.00 18.38 -8.25
N LEU A 253 19.79 18.57 -9.30
CA LEU A 253 20.61 17.52 -9.88
C LEU A 253 21.74 17.06 -8.95
N THR A 254 22.29 17.93 -8.08
CA THR A 254 23.31 17.51 -7.09
C THR A 254 22.74 16.58 -6.01
N THR A 255 21.43 16.49 -5.84
CA THR A 255 20.84 15.49 -4.92
C THR A 255 21.10 14.05 -5.38
N ILE A 256 21.31 13.82 -6.68
CA ILE A 256 21.59 12.48 -7.24
C ILE A 256 22.97 11.95 -6.78
N PRO A 257 24.10 12.62 -7.08
CA PRO A 257 25.40 12.18 -6.57
C PRO A 257 25.45 12.19 -5.04
N LEU A 258 24.75 13.12 -4.38
CA LEU A 258 24.65 13.14 -2.93
C LEU A 258 23.94 11.88 -2.39
N TYR A 259 22.87 11.43 -3.03
CA TYR A 259 22.21 10.17 -2.68
C TYR A 259 23.21 8.98 -2.72
N PHE A 260 24.00 8.85 -3.78
CA PHE A 260 24.97 7.77 -3.89
C PHE A 260 26.11 7.89 -2.88
N ALA A 261 26.55 9.12 -2.58
CA ALA A 261 27.53 9.38 -1.52
C ALA A 261 26.98 8.96 -0.15
N ILE A 262 25.73 9.30 0.17
CA ILE A 262 25.06 8.90 1.39
C ILE A 262 24.90 7.37 1.43
N ALA A 263 24.44 6.75 0.35
CA ALA A 263 24.28 5.29 0.26
C ALA A 263 25.60 4.52 0.43
N TRP A 264 26.73 5.16 0.12
CA TRP A 264 28.07 4.63 0.34
C TRP A 264 28.54 4.82 1.79
N VAL A 265 28.18 5.93 2.43
CA VAL A 265 28.60 6.26 3.81
C VAL A 265 27.79 5.52 4.87
N LEU A 266 26.44 5.43 4.71
CA LEU A 266 25.53 4.89 5.73
C LEU A 266 25.95 3.52 6.28
N PRO A 267 26.28 2.48 5.46
CA PRO A 267 26.69 1.18 5.98
C PRO A 267 27.99 1.24 6.80
N ARG A 268 28.90 2.16 6.46
CA ARG A 268 30.18 2.33 7.16
C ARG A 268 30.02 2.91 8.56
N LEU A 269 28.99 3.74 8.75
CA LEU A 269 28.66 4.31 10.05
C LEU A 269 27.87 3.33 10.95
N ALA A 270 27.31 2.26 10.39
CA ALA A 270 26.56 1.26 11.14
C ALA A 270 27.42 0.27 11.93
N GLY A 271 28.75 0.41 11.94
CA GLY A 271 29.67 -0.37 12.80
C GLY A 271 29.79 -1.86 12.46
N GLY A 272 29.13 -2.33 11.42
CA GLY A 272 29.27 -3.70 10.92
C GLY A 272 30.54 -3.81 10.08
N GLY A 273 31.40 -4.81 10.37
CA GLY A 273 32.51 -5.18 9.49
C GLY A 273 32.00 -5.38 8.06
N SER A 274 32.88 -5.31 7.06
CA SER A 274 32.53 -5.44 5.64
C SER A 274 31.63 -6.65 5.39
N GLY A 275 30.33 -6.43 5.13
CA GLY A 275 29.34 -7.47 4.85
C GLY A 275 28.11 -7.53 5.79
N ALA A 276 28.10 -6.83 6.94
CA ALA A 276 26.98 -6.90 7.88
C ALA A 276 25.74 -6.13 7.40
N VAL A 277 25.91 -5.07 6.60
CA VAL A 277 24.82 -4.24 6.06
C VAL A 277 24.98 -4.09 4.54
N GLU A 278 24.01 -4.61 3.80
CA GLU A 278 23.99 -4.50 2.34
C GLU A 278 23.73 -3.06 1.90
N SER A 279 24.64 -2.48 1.13
CA SER A 279 24.49 -1.14 0.56
C SER A 279 23.58 -1.15 -0.68
N MET A 280 22.99 0.00 -1.03
CA MET A 280 22.25 0.14 -2.29
C MET A 280 23.12 -0.18 -3.51
N ILE A 281 24.41 0.12 -3.45
CA ILE A 281 25.37 -0.14 -4.54
C ILE A 281 25.55 -1.65 -4.72
N GLU A 282 25.69 -2.40 -3.63
CA GLU A 282 25.78 -3.87 -3.65
C GLU A 282 24.50 -4.49 -4.18
N ARG A 283 23.34 -4.02 -3.73
CA ARG A 283 22.04 -4.47 -4.25
C ARG A 283 21.81 -4.19 -5.73
N LEU A 284 22.40 -3.14 -6.28
CA LEU A 284 22.34 -2.89 -7.72
C LEU A 284 23.24 -3.86 -8.50
N LYS A 285 24.32 -4.34 -7.88
CA LYS A 285 25.27 -5.29 -8.49
C LYS A 285 24.81 -6.75 -8.35
N SER A 286 24.33 -7.17 -7.17
CA SER A 286 24.00 -8.57 -6.87
C SER A 286 22.74 -9.06 -7.58
N GLY A 287 21.79 -8.16 -7.91
CA GLY A 287 20.51 -8.60 -8.46
C GLY A 287 19.59 -9.26 -7.41
N ALA A 288 18.61 -10.03 -7.86
CA ALA A 288 17.85 -10.98 -7.06
C ALA A 288 18.27 -12.40 -7.45
N PRO A 289 18.23 -13.38 -6.53
CA PRO A 289 18.38 -14.79 -6.89
C PRO A 289 17.41 -15.16 -8.04
N ASP A 290 17.81 -16.06 -8.93
CA ASP A 290 17.07 -16.36 -10.15
C ASP A 290 15.65 -16.88 -9.88
N ASP A 291 15.48 -17.72 -8.86
CA ASP A 291 14.21 -18.33 -8.42
C ASP A 291 13.26 -17.36 -7.70
N HIS A 292 13.80 -16.28 -7.12
CA HIS A 292 13.05 -15.17 -6.51
C HIS A 292 13.02 -13.90 -7.37
N SER A 293 13.43 -14.01 -8.66
CA SER A 293 13.47 -12.84 -9.53
C SER A 293 12.08 -12.43 -10.00
N ARG A 294 11.84 -11.10 -10.09
CA ARG A 294 10.58 -10.57 -10.67
C ARG A 294 10.40 -10.98 -12.12
N LEU A 295 11.47 -11.24 -12.85
CA LEU A 295 11.37 -11.70 -14.24
C LEU A 295 10.78 -13.11 -14.31
N LEU A 296 11.18 -14.01 -13.41
CA LEU A 296 10.61 -15.34 -13.31
C LEU A 296 9.14 -15.28 -12.89
N LEU A 297 8.82 -14.48 -11.86
CA LEU A 297 7.45 -14.23 -11.43
C LEU A 297 6.58 -13.75 -12.60
N TRP A 298 7.01 -12.73 -13.32
CA TRP A 298 6.24 -12.18 -14.46
C TRP A 298 6.12 -13.18 -15.61
N ARG A 299 7.14 -14.02 -15.86
CA ARG A 299 7.03 -15.11 -16.84
C ARG A 299 5.93 -16.10 -16.45
N ASN A 300 5.87 -16.49 -15.17
CA ASN A 300 4.83 -17.38 -14.67
C ASN A 300 3.44 -16.72 -14.78
N VAL A 301 3.30 -15.46 -14.38
CA VAL A 301 2.03 -14.71 -14.53
C VAL A 301 1.59 -14.61 -15.99
N LEU A 302 2.50 -14.36 -16.93
CA LEU A 302 2.17 -14.33 -18.36
C LEU A 302 1.69 -15.70 -18.88
N ALA A 303 2.26 -16.80 -18.37
CA ALA A 303 1.77 -18.14 -18.69
C ALA A 303 0.32 -18.32 -18.20
N LEU A 304 0.02 -17.93 -16.95
CA LEU A 304 -1.34 -17.99 -16.39
C LEU A 304 -2.33 -17.11 -17.17
N ILE A 305 -1.92 -15.91 -17.61
CA ILE A 305 -2.75 -15.04 -18.45
C ILE A 305 -3.06 -15.74 -19.79
N SER A 306 -2.09 -16.46 -20.37
CA SER A 306 -2.30 -17.15 -21.65
C SER A 306 -3.28 -18.32 -21.57
N GLU A 307 -3.47 -18.91 -20.38
CA GLU A 307 -4.47 -19.97 -20.14
C GLU A 307 -5.89 -19.41 -20.11
N HIS A 308 -6.09 -18.24 -19.47
CA HIS A 308 -7.39 -17.58 -19.33
C HIS A 308 -7.37 -16.10 -19.78
N PRO A 309 -7.09 -15.79 -21.06
CA PRO A 309 -6.83 -14.42 -21.49
C PRO A 309 -8.07 -13.50 -21.46
N TRP A 310 -9.28 -14.06 -21.59
CA TRP A 310 -10.51 -13.27 -21.71
C TRP A 310 -11.19 -12.96 -20.39
N THR A 311 -11.23 -13.91 -19.48
CA THR A 311 -11.97 -13.82 -18.20
C THR A 311 -11.06 -13.72 -16.99
N GLY A 312 -9.77 -14.05 -17.15
CA GLY A 312 -8.85 -14.29 -16.04
C GLY A 312 -9.22 -15.54 -15.26
N TRP A 313 -8.52 -15.76 -14.17
CA TRP A 313 -8.75 -16.86 -13.23
C TRP A 313 -9.86 -16.55 -12.21
N GLY A 314 -10.22 -15.28 -12.04
CA GLY A 314 -11.11 -14.77 -11.00
C GLY A 314 -10.37 -13.92 -9.98
N TRP A 315 -11.07 -12.96 -9.36
CA TRP A 315 -10.49 -12.10 -8.35
C TRP A 315 -10.08 -12.88 -7.11
N GLY A 316 -8.79 -12.80 -6.73
CA GLY A 316 -8.22 -13.50 -5.57
C GLY A 316 -7.74 -14.91 -5.86
N GLU A 317 -7.78 -15.38 -7.12
CA GLU A 317 -7.42 -16.75 -7.51
C GLU A 317 -5.97 -16.91 -7.97
N LEU A 318 -5.16 -15.85 -8.00
CA LEU A 318 -3.78 -15.92 -8.50
C LEU A 318 -2.92 -16.96 -7.76
N ALA A 319 -3.06 -17.07 -6.44
CA ALA A 319 -2.28 -18.03 -5.65
C ALA A 319 -2.65 -19.47 -6.00
N PHE A 320 -3.95 -19.76 -6.14
CA PHE A 320 -4.45 -21.08 -6.56
C PHE A 320 -4.07 -21.40 -8.01
N ALA A 321 -4.20 -20.43 -8.92
CA ALA A 321 -3.79 -20.57 -10.30
C ALA A 321 -2.30 -20.92 -10.41
N HIS A 322 -1.45 -20.18 -9.67
CA HIS A 322 -0.03 -20.45 -9.63
C HIS A 322 0.28 -21.84 -9.07
N TYR A 323 -0.39 -22.26 -7.99
CA TYR A 323 -0.23 -23.61 -7.43
C TYR A 323 -0.59 -24.70 -8.43
N SER A 324 -1.71 -24.55 -9.11
CA SER A 324 -2.28 -25.55 -10.03
C SER A 324 -1.51 -25.67 -11.35
N ALA A 325 -0.80 -24.61 -11.77
CA ALA A 325 -0.14 -24.56 -13.07
C ALA A 325 1.15 -25.38 -13.11
N SER A 326 1.43 -25.92 -14.29
CA SER A 326 2.71 -26.54 -14.65
C SER A 326 3.45 -25.64 -15.62
N TYR A 327 4.69 -25.26 -15.29
CA TYR A 327 5.51 -24.39 -16.12
C TYR A 327 6.57 -25.18 -16.88
N SER A 328 6.76 -24.88 -18.17
CA SER A 328 7.81 -25.45 -19.00
C SER A 328 9.23 -24.98 -18.66
N GLY A 329 9.35 -23.98 -17.77
CA GLY A 329 10.60 -23.40 -17.30
C GLY A 329 10.66 -23.35 -15.79
N GLY A 330 11.46 -22.42 -15.25
CA GLY A 330 11.54 -22.20 -13.80
C GLY A 330 10.21 -21.77 -13.20
N ARG A 331 9.96 -22.19 -11.97
CA ARG A 331 8.82 -21.79 -11.15
C ARG A 331 9.24 -20.80 -10.07
N PHE A 332 8.46 -19.74 -9.88
CA PHE A 332 8.61 -18.85 -8.72
C PHE A 332 8.21 -19.63 -7.45
N VAL A 333 9.09 -19.64 -6.45
CA VAL A 333 8.98 -20.60 -5.33
C VAL A 333 8.08 -20.15 -4.19
N GLU A 334 7.71 -18.86 -4.15
CA GLU A 334 6.84 -18.34 -3.09
C GLU A 334 5.35 -18.43 -3.48
N ILE A 335 4.48 -18.31 -2.47
CA ILE A 335 3.03 -18.17 -2.71
C ILE A 335 2.80 -16.86 -3.46
N LEU A 336 2.16 -16.94 -4.63
CA LEU A 336 1.97 -15.82 -5.51
C LEU A 336 0.60 -15.18 -5.30
N ASP A 337 0.46 -14.38 -4.25
CA ASP A 337 -0.77 -13.63 -3.94
C ASP A 337 -0.91 -12.31 -4.73
N ASN A 338 0.19 -11.83 -5.33
CA ASN A 338 0.20 -10.62 -6.14
C ASN A 338 1.24 -10.69 -7.26
N ALA A 339 0.91 -10.19 -8.45
CA ALA A 339 1.82 -10.17 -9.59
C ALA A 339 2.93 -9.10 -9.49
N HIS A 340 2.97 -8.29 -8.45
CA HIS A 340 3.89 -7.16 -8.28
C HIS A 340 3.95 -6.20 -9.49
N ASN A 341 2.86 -6.16 -10.25
CA ASN A 341 2.64 -5.28 -11.40
C ASN A 341 1.13 -5.18 -11.63
N LEU A 342 0.55 -4.02 -11.38
CA LEU A 342 -0.91 -3.83 -11.40
C LEU A 342 -1.57 -4.23 -12.72
N PRO A 343 -1.09 -3.82 -13.91
CA PRO A 343 -1.65 -4.30 -15.18
C PRO A 343 -1.65 -5.83 -15.33
N MET A 344 -0.56 -6.49 -14.96
CA MET A 344 -0.47 -7.95 -15.04
C MET A 344 -1.37 -8.65 -14.01
N HIS A 345 -1.46 -8.09 -12.80
CA HIS A 345 -2.35 -8.60 -11.76
C HIS A 345 -3.82 -8.52 -12.20
N LEU A 346 -4.24 -7.37 -12.75
CA LEU A 346 -5.58 -7.23 -13.31
C LEU A 346 -5.81 -8.17 -14.50
N ALA A 347 -4.81 -8.40 -15.35
CA ALA A 347 -4.95 -9.29 -16.49
C ALA A 347 -5.06 -10.77 -16.10
N VAL A 348 -4.32 -11.22 -15.10
CA VAL A 348 -4.40 -12.63 -14.65
C VAL A 348 -5.70 -12.92 -13.90
N GLU A 349 -6.21 -11.96 -13.13
CA GLU A 349 -7.43 -12.17 -12.33
C GLU A 349 -8.73 -11.82 -13.08
N LEU A 350 -8.73 -10.73 -13.87
CA LEU A 350 -9.93 -10.23 -14.55
C LEU A 350 -9.95 -10.47 -16.04
N GLY A 351 -8.85 -10.94 -16.61
CA GLY A 351 -8.64 -11.05 -18.07
C GLY A 351 -8.11 -9.76 -18.71
N ILE A 352 -7.51 -9.93 -19.89
CA ILE A 352 -6.93 -8.83 -20.68
C ILE A 352 -7.94 -7.72 -20.98
N PRO A 353 -9.20 -8.00 -21.41
CA PRO A 353 -10.15 -6.94 -21.70
C PRO A 353 -10.43 -6.02 -20.50
N ALA A 354 -10.61 -6.58 -19.31
CA ALA A 354 -10.84 -5.82 -18.10
C ALA A 354 -9.61 -5.00 -17.69
N ALA A 355 -8.42 -5.59 -17.76
CA ALA A 355 -7.16 -4.90 -17.51
C ALA A 355 -6.96 -3.71 -18.46
N VAL A 356 -7.24 -3.90 -19.76
CA VAL A 356 -7.17 -2.82 -20.77
C VAL A 356 -8.19 -1.73 -20.49
N LEU A 357 -9.42 -2.06 -20.09
CA LEU A 357 -10.44 -1.06 -19.75
C LEU A 357 -10.04 -0.24 -18.52
N ILE A 358 -9.53 -0.87 -17.47
CA ILE A 358 -9.12 -0.18 -16.23
C ILE A 358 -7.85 0.64 -16.45
N CYS A 359 -6.77 0.01 -16.92
CA CYS A 359 -5.48 0.68 -17.10
C CYS A 359 -5.50 1.66 -18.28
N GLY A 360 -6.14 1.28 -19.40
CA GLY A 360 -6.31 2.14 -20.57
C GLY A 360 -7.23 3.32 -20.27
N GLY A 361 -8.31 3.13 -19.50
CA GLY A 361 -9.19 4.20 -19.02
C GLY A 361 -8.42 5.21 -18.16
N PHE A 362 -7.57 4.72 -17.23
CA PHE A 362 -6.68 5.58 -16.45
C PHE A 362 -5.69 6.34 -17.33
N LEU A 363 -5.02 5.63 -18.25
CA LEU A 363 -4.10 6.25 -19.18
C LEU A 363 -4.78 7.32 -20.04
N TRP A 364 -6.00 7.05 -20.51
CA TRP A 364 -6.79 8.03 -21.25
C TRP A 364 -7.11 9.28 -20.41
N LEU A 365 -7.47 9.12 -19.13
CA LEU A 365 -7.65 10.24 -18.21
C LEU A 365 -6.38 11.07 -18.09
N VAL A 366 -5.22 10.42 -17.92
CA VAL A 366 -3.90 11.10 -17.82
C VAL A 366 -3.57 11.85 -19.11
N LEU A 367 -3.66 11.19 -20.26
CA LEU A 367 -3.35 11.79 -21.57
C LEU A 367 -4.27 12.97 -21.90
N SER A 368 -5.57 12.83 -21.56
CA SER A 368 -6.57 13.91 -21.75
C SER A 368 -6.28 15.14 -20.89
N ALA A 369 -5.75 14.94 -19.68
CA ALA A 369 -5.35 16.03 -18.78
C ALA A 369 -4.06 16.74 -19.21
N ARG A 370 -3.26 16.14 -20.11
CA ARG A 370 -2.02 16.73 -20.69
C ARG A 370 -1.02 17.20 -19.63
N PRO A 371 -0.52 16.34 -18.72
CA PRO A 371 0.37 16.72 -17.61
C PRO A 371 1.63 17.48 -18.05
N TRP A 372 2.11 17.26 -19.28
CA TRP A 372 3.26 17.97 -19.85
C TRP A 372 3.00 19.46 -20.12
N ARG A 373 1.72 19.91 -20.13
CA ARG A 373 1.31 21.31 -20.27
C ARG A 373 0.96 21.96 -18.92
N GLU A 374 1.02 21.20 -17.85
CA GLU A 374 0.64 21.69 -16.52
C GLU A 374 1.59 22.81 -16.05
N ARG A 375 1.01 23.85 -15.44
CA ARG A 375 1.74 24.98 -14.88
C ARG A 375 1.28 25.34 -13.47
N ASP A 376 0.12 24.84 -13.05
CA ASP A 376 -0.36 25.04 -11.68
C ASP A 376 0.48 24.23 -10.69
N PRO A 377 1.11 24.86 -9.69
CA PRO A 377 2.02 24.17 -8.79
C PRO A 377 1.33 23.12 -7.91
N VAL A 378 0.05 23.34 -7.54
CA VAL A 378 -0.74 22.38 -6.75
C VAL A 378 -0.96 21.11 -7.58
N ARG A 379 -1.30 21.29 -8.86
CA ARG A 379 -1.52 20.17 -9.78
C ARG A 379 -0.21 19.47 -10.12
N LEU A 380 0.91 20.21 -10.26
CA LEU A 380 2.25 19.62 -10.45
C LEU A 380 2.66 18.75 -9.26
N MET A 381 2.38 19.19 -8.02
CA MET A 381 2.57 18.36 -6.84
C MET A 381 1.70 17.09 -6.91
N GLY A 382 0.43 17.25 -7.23
CA GLY A 382 -0.51 16.10 -7.40
C GLY A 382 -0.02 15.11 -8.46
N TRP A 383 0.47 15.59 -9.60
CA TRP A 383 1.08 14.75 -10.65
C TRP A 383 2.32 14.01 -10.16
N GLY A 384 3.20 14.69 -9.41
CA GLY A 384 4.41 14.08 -8.85
C GLY A 384 4.07 12.97 -7.85
N MET A 385 3.12 13.21 -6.94
CA MET A 385 2.66 12.21 -5.98
C MET A 385 1.96 11.04 -6.67
N LEU A 386 1.07 11.32 -7.64
CA LEU A 386 0.40 10.30 -8.42
C LEU A 386 1.40 9.44 -9.20
N TRP A 387 2.40 10.06 -9.83
CA TRP A 387 3.48 9.37 -10.52
C TRP A 387 4.23 8.41 -9.60
N ALA A 388 4.58 8.84 -8.38
CA ALA A 388 5.25 7.98 -7.42
C ALA A 388 4.43 6.72 -7.09
N ILE A 389 3.12 6.88 -6.85
CA ILE A 389 2.24 5.73 -6.54
C ILE A 389 2.07 4.83 -7.77
N VAL A 390 1.85 5.40 -8.96
CA VAL A 390 1.69 4.64 -10.21
C VAL A 390 2.96 3.86 -10.55
N LEU A 391 4.14 4.50 -10.47
CA LEU A 391 5.41 3.83 -10.69
C LEU A 391 5.62 2.68 -9.70
N HIS A 392 5.25 2.87 -8.44
CA HIS A 392 5.29 1.80 -7.44
C HIS A 392 4.31 0.68 -7.80
N SER A 393 3.11 0.99 -8.31
CA SER A 393 2.10 0.00 -8.72
C SER A 393 2.51 -0.83 -9.95
N LEU A 394 3.48 -0.37 -10.75
CA LEU A 394 4.09 -1.15 -11.83
C LEU A 394 5.17 -2.13 -11.34
N LEU A 395 5.60 -2.03 -10.09
CA LEU A 395 6.71 -2.80 -9.52
C LEU A 395 6.33 -3.55 -8.25
N GLU A 396 5.20 -3.22 -7.63
CA GLU A 396 4.66 -3.71 -6.36
C GLU A 396 3.15 -3.42 -6.30
N TYR A 397 2.54 -3.49 -5.09
CA TYR A 397 1.10 -3.33 -4.89
C TYR A 397 0.73 -2.28 -3.82
N PRO A 398 1.17 -1.01 -3.93
CA PRO A 398 0.89 0.02 -2.90
C PRO A 398 -0.59 0.31 -2.70
N LEU A 399 -1.43 0.09 -3.71
CA LEU A 399 -2.87 0.35 -3.64
C LEU A 399 -3.66 -0.68 -2.80
N TRP A 400 -3.01 -1.74 -2.31
CA TRP A 400 -3.56 -2.62 -1.28
C TRP A 400 -3.45 -2.02 0.13
N TYR A 401 -2.70 -0.91 0.30
CA TYR A 401 -2.45 -0.27 1.59
C TYR A 401 -3.20 1.05 1.72
N GLY A 402 -3.97 1.19 2.79
CA GLY A 402 -4.85 2.33 3.03
C GLY A 402 -4.21 3.72 2.91
N PRO A 403 -2.99 3.97 3.43
CA PRO A 403 -2.34 5.27 3.29
C PRO A 403 -2.12 5.70 1.85
N PHE A 404 -1.75 4.76 0.96
CA PHE A 404 -1.56 5.05 -0.46
C PHE A 404 -2.88 5.19 -1.20
N GLN A 405 -3.94 4.44 -0.80
CA GLN A 405 -5.31 4.63 -1.31
C GLN A 405 -5.80 6.05 -1.01
N LEU A 406 -5.58 6.54 0.22
CA LEU A 406 -5.95 7.90 0.63
C LEU A 406 -5.26 8.94 -0.25
N VAL A 407 -3.92 8.91 -0.37
CA VAL A 407 -3.17 9.90 -1.16
C VAL A 407 -3.48 9.77 -2.64
N PHE A 408 -3.63 8.55 -3.17
CA PHE A 408 -4.02 8.31 -4.57
C PHE A 408 -5.37 8.96 -4.88
N GLY A 409 -6.38 8.70 -4.05
CA GLY A 409 -7.70 9.31 -4.21
C GLY A 409 -7.67 10.84 -4.13
N LEU A 410 -6.94 11.40 -3.15
CA LEU A 410 -6.74 12.85 -3.02
C LEU A 410 -6.12 13.45 -4.29
N CYS A 411 -5.08 12.81 -4.85
CA CYS A 411 -4.45 13.25 -6.09
C CYS A 411 -5.40 13.17 -7.30
N ILE A 412 -6.15 12.07 -7.44
CA ILE A 412 -7.16 11.94 -8.50
C ILE A 412 -8.18 13.06 -8.41
N GLY A 413 -8.74 13.33 -7.23
CA GLY A 413 -9.71 14.40 -7.05
C GLY A 413 -9.16 15.80 -7.35
N LEU A 414 -7.92 16.05 -6.94
CA LEU A 414 -7.22 17.30 -7.20
C LEU A 414 -6.95 17.51 -8.70
N LEU A 415 -6.63 16.45 -9.43
CA LEU A 415 -6.28 16.52 -10.85
C LEU A 415 -7.49 16.53 -11.78
N TRP A 416 -8.60 15.92 -11.40
CA TRP A 416 -9.85 15.87 -12.18
C TRP A 416 -11.07 16.35 -11.39
N PRO A 417 -11.09 17.63 -10.92
CA PRO A 417 -12.25 18.18 -10.24
C PRO A 417 -13.44 18.33 -11.19
N GLY A 418 -14.62 18.02 -10.72
CA GLY A 418 -15.87 18.25 -11.46
C GLY A 418 -16.41 19.67 -11.27
N ARG A 419 -17.47 20.01 -12.02
CA ARG A 419 -18.05 21.35 -12.04
C ARG A 419 -18.95 21.67 -10.85
N SER A 420 -19.52 20.68 -10.16
CA SER A 420 -20.49 20.87 -9.06
C SER A 420 -20.07 20.16 -7.78
N ALA A 421 -20.20 20.85 -6.63
CA ALA A 421 -19.90 20.26 -5.30
C ALA A 421 -21.15 19.82 -4.52
N ARG A 422 -22.34 20.38 -4.83
CA ARG A 422 -23.51 20.27 -3.96
C ARG A 422 -23.97 18.83 -3.65
N PRO A 423 -24.07 17.88 -4.61
CA PRO A 423 -24.56 16.55 -4.28
C PRO A 423 -23.60 15.78 -3.35
N MET A 424 -22.29 15.94 -3.50
CA MET A 424 -21.29 15.20 -2.69
C MET A 424 -21.17 15.74 -1.27
N ALA A 425 -21.33 17.04 -1.05
CA ALA A 425 -21.32 17.61 0.30
C ALA A 425 -22.45 17.05 1.18
N LYS A 426 -23.61 16.73 0.59
CA LYS A 426 -24.71 16.09 1.31
C LYS A 426 -24.47 14.60 1.58
N ALA A 427 -23.74 13.90 0.70
CA ALA A 427 -23.44 12.48 0.84
C ALA A 427 -22.24 12.21 1.79
N ALA A 428 -21.34 13.17 1.98
CA ALA A 428 -20.13 13.00 2.75
C ALA A 428 -20.37 12.54 4.21
N PRO A 429 -21.31 13.09 4.98
CA PRO A 429 -21.57 12.60 6.33
C PRO A 429 -22.04 11.14 6.36
N PHE A 430 -22.88 10.72 5.40
CA PHE A 430 -23.34 9.34 5.30
C PHE A 430 -22.18 8.40 4.94
N ALA A 431 -21.33 8.81 3.99
CA ALA A 431 -20.12 8.04 3.64
C ALA A 431 -19.16 7.93 4.85
N ALA A 432 -18.98 9.00 5.61
CA ALA A 432 -18.15 8.99 6.81
C ALA A 432 -18.71 8.04 7.89
N VAL A 433 -20.03 8.10 8.16
CA VAL A 433 -20.67 7.19 9.12
C VAL A 433 -20.58 5.74 8.66
N ALA A 434 -20.78 5.47 7.37
CA ALA A 434 -20.63 4.13 6.81
C ALA A 434 -19.18 3.61 6.96
N LEU A 435 -18.18 4.43 6.63
CA LEU A 435 -16.76 4.06 6.82
C LEU A 435 -16.42 3.79 8.28
N LEU A 436 -16.91 4.62 9.22
CA LEU A 436 -16.69 4.40 10.65
C LEU A 436 -17.38 3.12 11.13
N GLY A 437 -18.60 2.85 10.68
CA GLY A 437 -19.34 1.63 11.01
C GLY A 437 -18.62 0.37 10.49
N ILE A 438 -18.17 0.40 9.24
CA ILE A 438 -17.42 -0.70 8.63
C ILE A 438 -16.08 -0.89 9.35
N ALA A 439 -15.33 0.20 9.59
CA ALA A 439 -14.05 0.13 10.29
C ALA A 439 -14.19 -0.38 11.71
N GLY A 440 -15.22 0.07 12.45
CA GLY A 440 -15.53 -0.40 13.80
C GLY A 440 -15.88 -1.88 13.84
N TYR A 441 -16.76 -2.33 12.94
CA TYR A 441 -17.12 -3.74 12.84
C TYR A 441 -15.93 -4.62 12.42
N ALA A 442 -15.18 -4.19 11.40
CA ALA A 442 -14.01 -4.93 10.92
C ALA A 442 -12.91 -5.00 11.99
N GLY A 443 -12.66 -3.92 12.74
CA GLY A 443 -11.72 -3.90 13.85
C GLY A 443 -12.13 -4.83 15.00
N TRP A 444 -13.41 -4.81 15.36
CA TRP A 444 -13.95 -5.73 16.36
C TRP A 444 -13.84 -7.19 15.92
N ASP A 445 -14.23 -7.49 14.67
CA ASP A 445 -14.17 -8.85 14.13
C ASP A 445 -12.72 -9.33 14.01
N TYR A 446 -11.79 -8.44 13.60
CA TYR A 446 -10.36 -8.74 13.53
C TYR A 446 -9.76 -9.07 14.91
N ILE A 447 -10.04 -8.25 15.95
CA ILE A 447 -9.59 -8.53 17.31
C ILE A 447 -10.06 -9.92 17.75
N ARG A 448 -11.31 -10.26 17.44
CA ARG A 448 -11.91 -11.52 17.80
C ARG A 448 -11.24 -12.70 17.11
N ILE A 449 -11.07 -12.63 15.77
CA ILE A 449 -10.48 -13.75 15.01
C ILE A 449 -8.97 -13.89 15.24
N SER A 450 -8.27 -12.81 15.53
CA SER A 450 -6.83 -12.87 15.79
C SER A 450 -6.47 -13.70 17.01
N GLN A 451 -7.41 -13.91 17.96
CA GLN A 451 -7.18 -14.68 19.17
C GLN A 451 -6.79 -16.14 18.90
N ILE A 452 -7.24 -16.73 17.79
CA ILE A 452 -6.91 -18.13 17.46
C ILE A 452 -5.42 -18.31 17.08
N TYR A 453 -4.77 -17.23 16.65
CA TYR A 453 -3.37 -17.21 16.24
C TYR A 453 -2.40 -16.82 17.38
N LEU A 454 -2.94 -16.50 18.56
CA LEU A 454 -2.17 -16.19 19.75
C LEU A 454 -2.00 -17.43 20.64
N PRO A 455 -0.88 -17.56 21.36
CA PRO A 455 -0.74 -18.50 22.47
C PRO A 455 -1.90 -18.31 23.47
N ARG A 456 -2.32 -19.39 24.14
CA ARG A 456 -3.48 -19.35 25.05
C ARG A 456 -3.36 -18.26 26.12
N GLU A 457 -2.16 -18.08 26.65
CA GLU A 457 -1.83 -17.14 27.72
C GLU A 457 -1.92 -15.65 27.29
N GLU A 458 -1.82 -15.40 25.97
CA GLU A 458 -1.90 -14.06 25.39
C GLU A 458 -3.31 -13.71 24.90
N ARG A 459 -4.24 -14.69 24.93
CA ARG A 459 -5.62 -14.47 24.49
C ARG A 459 -6.38 -13.64 25.52
N LEU A 460 -7.34 -12.87 25.02
CA LEU A 460 -8.33 -12.25 25.89
C LEU A 460 -9.10 -13.34 26.67
N ALA A 461 -9.34 -13.15 27.97
CA ALA A 461 -9.94 -14.12 28.88
C ALA A 461 -11.21 -14.80 28.31
N GLN A 462 -12.03 -14.03 27.62
CA GLN A 462 -13.23 -14.56 26.97
C GLN A 462 -12.96 -15.50 25.79
N TYR A 463 -11.72 -15.59 25.27
CA TYR A 463 -11.33 -16.41 24.13
C TYR A 463 -10.27 -17.48 24.48
N GLU A 464 -9.84 -17.61 25.72
CA GLU A 464 -8.84 -18.60 26.15
C GLU A 464 -9.30 -20.03 25.82
N ASP A 465 -10.56 -20.33 26.10
CA ASP A 465 -11.16 -21.65 25.86
C ASP A 465 -12.17 -21.59 24.70
N ASN A 466 -12.25 -22.69 23.94
CA ASN A 466 -13.18 -22.86 22.82
C ASN A 466 -13.13 -21.71 21.80
N THR A 467 -11.94 -21.17 21.57
CA THR A 467 -11.70 -19.99 20.73
C THR A 467 -12.34 -20.15 19.35
N LEU A 468 -12.11 -21.29 18.69
CA LEU A 468 -12.64 -21.56 17.35
C LEU A 468 -14.17 -21.47 17.30
N ALA A 469 -14.87 -22.05 18.28
CA ALA A 469 -16.34 -22.00 18.35
C ALA A 469 -16.86 -20.56 18.50
N LYS A 470 -16.14 -19.73 19.26
CA LYS A 470 -16.51 -18.32 19.52
C LYS A 470 -16.28 -17.40 18.33
N ILE A 471 -15.32 -17.73 17.42
CA ILE A 471 -15.00 -16.92 16.24
C ILE A 471 -15.69 -17.42 14.96
N ARG A 472 -16.30 -18.59 14.96
CA ARG A 472 -16.86 -19.31 13.80
C ARG A 472 -17.78 -18.47 12.92
N TYR A 473 -18.48 -17.49 13.49
CA TYR A 473 -19.45 -16.65 12.78
C TYR A 473 -18.87 -15.31 12.30
N SER A 474 -17.55 -15.23 12.05
CA SER A 474 -16.98 -14.09 11.35
C SER A 474 -17.60 -13.97 9.96
N ARG A 475 -17.92 -12.72 9.53
CA ARG A 475 -18.46 -12.46 8.20
C ARG A 475 -17.43 -11.83 7.26
N ILE A 476 -16.45 -11.11 7.80
CA ILE A 476 -15.39 -10.46 7.01
C ILE A 476 -14.21 -11.43 6.85
N PHE A 477 -13.82 -12.11 7.92
CA PHE A 477 -12.63 -12.97 7.96
C PHE A 477 -12.98 -14.47 7.93
N VAL A 478 -14.00 -14.84 7.16
CA VAL A 478 -14.47 -16.25 7.04
C VAL A 478 -13.34 -17.17 6.63
N ASN A 479 -12.55 -16.77 5.64
CA ASN A 479 -11.46 -17.60 5.11
C ASN A 479 -10.35 -17.82 6.15
N GLN A 480 -10.01 -16.80 6.95
CA GLN A 480 -9.03 -16.91 8.03
C GLN A 480 -9.51 -17.85 9.14
N VAL A 481 -10.79 -17.79 9.49
CA VAL A 481 -11.39 -18.71 10.47
C VAL A 481 -11.39 -20.14 9.94
N GLN A 482 -11.81 -20.35 8.70
CA GLN A 482 -11.84 -21.67 8.07
C GLN A 482 -10.42 -22.24 7.87
N TYR A 483 -9.45 -21.39 7.56
CA TYR A 483 -8.04 -21.78 7.52
C TYR A 483 -7.56 -22.28 8.89
N ALA A 484 -7.87 -21.55 9.97
CA ALA A 484 -7.54 -21.97 11.33
C ALA A 484 -8.28 -23.27 11.71
N GLU A 485 -9.56 -23.40 11.37
CA GLU A 485 -10.34 -24.63 11.58
C GLU A 485 -9.67 -25.83 10.90
N LEU A 486 -9.29 -25.69 9.62
CA LEU A 486 -8.65 -26.74 8.85
C LEU A 486 -7.29 -27.15 9.45
N THR A 487 -6.43 -26.16 9.71
CA THR A 487 -5.06 -26.42 10.17
C THR A 487 -4.98 -26.97 11.59
N LEU A 488 -5.96 -26.68 12.44
CA LEU A 488 -6.07 -27.22 13.80
C LEU A 488 -6.81 -28.56 13.88
N THR A 489 -7.50 -28.97 12.79
CA THR A 489 -8.25 -30.23 12.78
C THR A 489 -7.34 -31.39 12.41
N MET A 490 -7.31 -32.44 13.27
CA MET A 490 -6.69 -33.73 12.91
C MET A 490 -7.60 -34.47 11.93
N VAL A 491 -7.03 -35.02 10.86
CA VAL A 491 -7.76 -35.80 9.87
C VAL A 491 -7.98 -37.22 10.43
N THR A 492 -9.21 -37.70 10.36
CA THR A 492 -9.61 -39.01 10.80
C THR A 492 -10.60 -39.62 9.82
N GLN A 493 -10.79 -40.95 9.83
CA GLN A 493 -11.79 -41.61 8.98
C GLN A 493 -13.20 -41.00 9.14
N ALA A 494 -13.55 -40.58 10.36
CA ALA A 494 -14.89 -40.06 10.67
C ALA A 494 -15.14 -38.66 10.11
N ASN A 495 -14.09 -37.81 9.98
CA ASN A 495 -14.21 -36.43 9.51
C ASN A 495 -13.60 -36.18 8.14
N ALA A 496 -13.00 -37.19 7.49
CA ALA A 496 -12.28 -37.06 6.23
C ALA A 496 -13.08 -36.34 5.15
N GLY A 497 -14.39 -36.62 5.01
CA GLY A 497 -15.24 -35.94 4.03
C GLY A 497 -15.37 -34.43 4.27
N ALA A 498 -15.60 -34.04 5.53
CA ALA A 498 -15.72 -32.61 5.89
C ALA A 498 -14.41 -31.86 5.77
N VAL A 499 -13.29 -32.50 6.19
CA VAL A 499 -11.95 -31.92 6.05
C VAL A 499 -11.58 -31.75 4.58
N HIS A 500 -11.87 -32.74 3.75
CA HIS A 500 -11.61 -32.70 2.31
C HIS A 500 -12.31 -31.51 1.63
N GLU A 501 -13.63 -31.36 1.87
CA GLU A 501 -14.40 -30.23 1.31
C GLU A 501 -13.90 -28.87 1.82
N LEU A 502 -13.51 -28.80 3.09
CA LEU A 502 -12.94 -27.58 3.66
C LEU A 502 -11.57 -27.30 3.07
N ALA A 503 -10.70 -28.29 2.93
CA ALA A 503 -9.38 -28.15 2.33
C ALA A 503 -9.47 -27.67 0.88
N ARG A 504 -10.33 -28.27 0.05
CA ARG A 504 -10.57 -27.81 -1.34
C ARG A 504 -10.98 -26.35 -1.40
N ARG A 505 -11.86 -25.90 -0.50
CA ARG A 505 -12.29 -24.50 -0.45
C ARG A 505 -11.14 -23.58 -0.05
N ILE A 506 -10.36 -23.98 0.95
CA ILE A 506 -9.25 -23.15 1.46
C ILE A 506 -8.06 -23.12 0.52
N MET A 507 -7.89 -24.09 -0.37
CA MET A 507 -6.91 -24.02 -1.46
C MET A 507 -7.07 -22.77 -2.33
N HIS A 508 -8.29 -22.29 -2.56
CA HIS A 508 -8.55 -21.03 -3.29
C HIS A 508 -8.19 -19.78 -2.50
N PHE A 509 -8.15 -19.87 -1.17
CA PHE A 509 -7.74 -18.74 -0.32
C PHE A 509 -6.24 -18.72 -0.06
N SER A 510 -5.65 -19.86 0.28
CA SER A 510 -4.23 -19.99 0.63
C SER A 510 -3.75 -21.42 0.38
N PRO A 511 -3.18 -21.72 -0.80
CA PRO A 511 -2.66 -23.04 -1.15
C PRO A 511 -1.29 -23.28 -0.49
N GLU A 512 -1.26 -23.27 0.84
CA GLU A 512 -0.06 -23.48 1.63
C GLU A 512 0.19 -24.97 1.90
N PRO A 513 1.45 -25.38 2.17
CA PRO A 513 1.80 -26.78 2.49
C PRO A 513 0.88 -27.42 3.52
N ARG A 514 0.49 -26.69 4.58
CA ARG A 514 -0.40 -27.18 5.63
C ARG A 514 -1.81 -27.52 5.12
N VAL A 515 -2.32 -26.76 4.15
CA VAL A 515 -3.64 -27.00 3.53
C VAL A 515 -3.56 -28.17 2.56
N ILE A 516 -2.49 -28.22 1.75
CA ILE A 516 -2.26 -29.26 0.76
C ILE A 516 -2.14 -30.64 1.44
N VAL A 517 -1.38 -30.73 2.53
CA VAL A 517 -1.25 -31.97 3.30
C VAL A 517 -2.63 -32.45 3.80
N LYS A 518 -3.48 -31.57 4.33
CA LYS A 518 -4.83 -31.93 4.75
C LYS A 518 -5.71 -32.41 3.60
N LEU A 519 -5.53 -31.85 2.41
CA LEU A 519 -6.23 -32.28 1.20
C LEU A 519 -5.80 -33.71 0.81
N ILE A 520 -4.50 -33.98 0.79
CA ILE A 520 -3.95 -35.30 0.44
C ILE A 520 -4.38 -36.35 1.48
N GLU A 521 -4.14 -36.13 2.77
CA GLU A 521 -4.49 -37.04 3.85
C GLU A 521 -6.01 -37.41 3.85
N SER A 522 -6.86 -36.40 3.65
CA SER A 522 -8.30 -36.64 3.59
C SER A 522 -8.75 -37.40 2.34
N ALA A 523 -8.11 -37.14 1.18
CA ALA A 523 -8.37 -37.88 -0.05
C ALA A 523 -7.98 -39.37 0.09
N GLU A 524 -6.84 -39.65 0.70
CA GLU A 524 -6.38 -41.03 0.97
C GLU A 524 -7.37 -41.80 1.86
N LEU A 525 -7.81 -41.19 2.98
CA LEU A 525 -8.78 -41.80 3.88
C LEU A 525 -10.16 -42.03 3.23
N LEU A 526 -10.53 -41.22 2.24
CA LEU A 526 -11.74 -41.38 1.44
C LEU A 526 -11.59 -42.41 0.30
N GLY A 527 -10.40 -43.00 0.14
CA GLY A 527 -10.10 -43.92 -0.95
C GLY A 527 -9.92 -43.30 -2.32
N ARG A 528 -9.78 -41.96 -2.38
CA ARG A 528 -9.56 -41.17 -3.62
C ARG A 528 -8.07 -41.13 -3.99
N LYS A 529 -7.50 -42.32 -4.19
CA LYS A 529 -6.03 -42.47 -4.36
C LYS A 529 -5.45 -41.69 -5.54
N GLU A 530 -6.18 -41.56 -6.63
CA GLU A 530 -5.71 -40.83 -7.81
C GLU A 530 -5.63 -39.33 -7.51
N GLU A 531 -6.67 -38.76 -6.87
CA GLU A 531 -6.68 -37.36 -6.44
C GLU A 531 -5.54 -37.08 -5.45
N ALA A 532 -5.33 -37.95 -4.48
CA ALA A 532 -4.23 -37.82 -3.51
C ALA A 532 -2.85 -37.84 -4.20
N ARG A 533 -2.67 -38.72 -5.20
CA ARG A 533 -1.43 -38.81 -5.96
C ARG A 533 -1.17 -37.56 -6.82
N GLU A 534 -2.18 -37.08 -7.53
CA GLU A 534 -2.08 -35.86 -8.34
C GLU A 534 -1.73 -34.66 -7.46
N GLU A 535 -2.39 -34.50 -6.30
CA GLU A 535 -2.08 -33.40 -5.39
C GLU A 535 -0.69 -33.54 -4.74
N ALA A 536 -0.22 -34.75 -4.46
CA ALA A 536 1.14 -34.98 -3.98
C ALA A 536 2.19 -34.62 -5.05
N GLU A 537 1.94 -34.91 -6.32
CA GLU A 537 2.80 -34.50 -7.42
C GLU A 537 2.82 -32.98 -7.61
N ARG A 538 1.66 -32.30 -7.52
CA ARG A 538 1.56 -30.83 -7.54
C ARG A 538 2.31 -30.23 -6.35
N PHE A 539 2.13 -30.78 -5.15
CA PHE A 539 2.81 -30.34 -3.93
C PHE A 539 4.33 -30.43 -4.09
N ARG A 540 4.85 -31.57 -4.57
CA ARG A 540 6.28 -31.76 -4.84
C ARG A 540 6.84 -30.72 -5.82
N ASN A 541 6.06 -30.38 -6.86
CA ASN A 541 6.48 -29.41 -7.86
C ASN A 541 6.40 -27.96 -7.36
N ALA A 542 5.39 -27.64 -6.53
CA ALA A 542 5.16 -26.29 -6.01
C ALA A 542 6.06 -25.95 -4.82
N PHE A 543 6.28 -26.90 -3.91
CA PHE A 543 6.99 -26.72 -2.64
C PHE A 543 7.94 -27.91 -2.36
N PRO A 544 9.03 -28.06 -3.12
CA PRO A 544 9.90 -29.25 -3.03
C PRO A 544 10.48 -29.51 -1.64
N SER A 545 10.88 -28.44 -0.93
CA SER A 545 11.46 -28.51 0.41
C SER A 545 10.43 -28.96 1.47
N ASP A 546 9.22 -28.43 1.38
CA ASP A 546 8.14 -28.77 2.32
C ASP A 546 7.60 -30.16 2.05
N PHE A 547 7.48 -30.56 0.79
CA PHE A 547 7.15 -31.93 0.40
C PHE A 547 8.16 -32.94 0.95
N ALA A 548 9.48 -32.68 0.80
CA ALA A 548 10.52 -33.53 1.34
C ALA A 548 10.50 -33.62 2.88
N ARG A 549 10.08 -32.54 3.56
CA ARG A 549 9.89 -32.54 5.01
C ARG A 549 8.68 -33.40 5.41
N TRP A 550 7.55 -33.20 4.76
CA TRP A 550 6.34 -33.96 5.00
C TRP A 550 6.57 -35.47 4.81
N MET A 551 7.23 -35.89 3.73
CA MET A 551 7.55 -37.30 3.48
C MET A 551 8.44 -37.93 4.55
N ARG A 552 9.34 -37.18 5.19
CA ARG A 552 10.18 -37.69 6.31
C ARG A 552 9.35 -37.83 7.60
N GLU A 553 8.46 -36.88 7.87
CA GLU A 553 7.56 -36.93 9.03
C GLU A 553 6.61 -38.11 8.93
N ASP A 554 6.06 -38.39 7.75
CA ASP A 554 5.17 -39.52 7.47
C ASP A 554 5.92 -40.88 7.55
N ALA A 555 7.19 -40.93 7.15
CA ALA A 555 8.03 -42.14 7.27
C ALA A 555 8.47 -42.44 8.73
N GLY A 556 8.09 -41.61 9.70
CA GLY A 556 8.46 -41.82 11.11
C GLY A 556 9.91 -41.43 11.44
N GLU A 557 10.64 -40.79 10.52
CA GLU A 557 11.95 -40.20 10.74
C GLU A 557 11.82 -38.84 11.43
N GLY A 558 11.26 -38.83 12.66
CA GLY A 558 11.10 -37.61 13.44
C GLY A 558 12.45 -36.96 13.72
N ILE A 559 12.58 -35.69 13.34
CA ILE A 559 13.66 -34.83 13.81
C ILE A 559 13.50 -34.71 15.33
N ALA A 560 14.48 -35.20 16.08
CA ALA A 560 14.58 -34.94 17.52
C ALA A 560 14.60 -33.41 17.76
N PRO A 561 13.98 -32.91 18.84
CA PRO A 561 13.75 -31.49 19.13
C PRO A 561 15.02 -30.64 19.21
#